data_c2be87a536a5f35528f1ca6a1752f5a3
#
_entry.id   c2be87a536a5f35528f1ca6a1752f5a3
#
_cell.length_a   1.000
_cell.length_b   1.000
_cell.length_c   1.000
_cell.angle_alpha   90.00
_cell.angle_beta   90.00
_cell.angle_gamma   90.00
#
_symmetry.space_group_name_H-M   'P 1'
#
loop_
_entity.id
_entity.type
_entity.pdbx_description
1 polymer ?
#
loop_
_entity_poly.entity_id
_entity_poly.type
_entity_poly.pdbx_seq_one_letter_code
_entity_poly.pdbx_strand_id
1 'polypeptide(L)'
;EQHPMNEGKDIQNYAIRALTTEDLEQYNALLRYAFQVTEQELMDTGWKDDEIKQSKFPVLKRADVLGCFDGEALVSQVAVYPLKANIYGAVYPIGFVTSVCTYPEYSGRGIMKRLMFQALSHMRERRQPFAMLFPYSIPLYRRFGWEIISNKISYTVKDRQIPARA
;
A
#
# COMPACT_ATOMS: atom_id res chain seq x y z
N GLU A 1 32.21 -23.84 2.82
CA GLU A 1 31.43 -23.40 3.99
C GLU A 1 29.99 -23.22 3.56
N GLN A 2 29.12 -24.15 3.99
CA GLN A 2 27.69 -24.12 3.70
C GLN A 2 27.06 -23.13 4.66
N HIS A 3 26.49 -22.03 4.13
CA HIS A 3 25.57 -21.20 4.91
C HIS A 3 24.34 -22.03 5.26
N PRO A 4 23.92 -22.08 6.52
CA PRO A 4 22.69 -22.77 6.90
C PRO A 4 21.53 -22.02 6.21
N MET A 5 20.82 -22.71 5.33
CA MET A 5 19.52 -22.24 4.83
C MET A 5 18.61 -22.09 6.05
N ASN A 6 18.19 -20.86 6.29
CA ASN A 6 17.24 -20.51 7.34
C ASN A 6 15.96 -21.29 7.05
N GLU A 7 15.71 -22.34 7.83
CA GLU A 7 14.50 -23.17 7.73
C GLU A 7 13.30 -22.23 7.87
N GLY A 8 12.56 -22.10 6.76
CA GLY A 8 11.44 -21.17 6.66
C GLY A 8 10.44 -21.48 7.77
N LYS A 9 10.28 -20.54 8.71
CA LYS A 9 9.10 -20.54 9.60
C LYS A 9 7.87 -20.70 8.69
N ASP A 10 7.11 -21.74 8.97
CA ASP A 10 5.95 -22.10 8.19
C ASP A 10 5.01 -20.90 8.08
N ILE A 11 4.60 -20.52 6.86
CA ILE A 11 3.71 -19.37 6.60
C ILE A 11 2.43 -19.44 7.45
N GLN A 12 2.05 -20.63 7.88
CA GLN A 12 0.89 -20.89 8.74
C GLN A 12 0.99 -20.22 10.12
N ASN A 13 2.21 -19.86 10.57
CA ASN A 13 2.42 -19.24 11.87
C ASN A 13 2.19 -17.71 11.89
N TYR A 14 1.99 -17.09 10.72
CA TYR A 14 1.71 -15.66 10.63
C TYR A 14 0.21 -15.38 10.64
N ALA A 15 -0.21 -14.53 11.57
CA ALA A 15 -1.62 -14.11 11.67
C ALA A 15 -1.92 -12.95 10.71
N ILE A 16 -3.02 -13.04 9.96
CA ILE A 16 -3.55 -11.92 9.18
C ILE A 16 -4.80 -11.40 9.86
N ARG A 17 -4.84 -10.10 10.11
CA ARG A 17 -6.02 -9.40 10.63
C ARG A 17 -6.19 -8.01 10.04
N ALA A 18 -7.37 -7.46 10.20
CA ALA A 18 -7.62 -6.05 9.91
C ALA A 18 -6.82 -5.18 10.89
N LEU A 19 -6.27 -4.08 10.37
CA LEU A 19 -5.65 -3.04 11.17
C LEU A 19 -6.68 -2.01 11.59
N THR A 20 -6.48 -1.47 12.78
CA THR A 20 -7.27 -0.38 13.36
C THR A 20 -6.39 0.84 13.60
N THR A 21 -6.99 1.92 14.11
CA THR A 21 -6.23 3.13 14.49
C THR A 21 -5.23 2.88 15.61
N GLU A 22 -5.38 1.79 16.37
CA GLU A 22 -4.43 1.38 17.40
C GLU A 22 -3.10 0.86 16.82
N ASP A 23 -3.13 0.38 15.57
CA ASP A 23 -1.95 -0.10 14.84
C ASP A 23 -1.19 1.02 14.11
N LEU A 24 -1.57 2.30 14.29
CA LEU A 24 -1.07 3.44 13.51
C LEU A 24 0.46 3.55 13.55
N GLU A 25 1.07 3.34 14.69
CA GLU A 25 2.52 3.45 14.85
C GLU A 25 3.26 2.41 14.00
N GLN A 26 2.88 1.15 14.10
CA GLN A 26 3.49 0.06 13.32
C GLN A 26 3.21 0.21 11.82
N TYR A 27 1.98 0.63 11.47
CA TYR A 27 1.60 0.91 10.08
C TYR A 27 2.46 2.01 9.45
N ASN A 28 2.66 3.13 10.17
CA ASN A 28 3.52 4.22 9.72
C ASN A 28 4.98 3.80 9.64
N ALA A 29 5.48 3.06 10.62
CA ALA A 29 6.86 2.61 10.64
C ALA A 29 7.20 1.74 9.42
N LEU A 30 6.35 0.76 9.09
CA LEU A 30 6.53 -0.11 7.93
C LEU A 30 6.46 0.68 6.62
N LEU A 31 5.53 1.63 6.49
CA LEU A 31 5.44 2.51 5.31
C LEU A 31 6.69 3.35 5.12
N ARG A 32 7.14 4.05 6.17
CA ARG A 32 8.35 4.89 6.11
C ARG A 32 9.58 4.07 5.73
N TYR A 33 9.70 2.89 6.33
CA TYR A 33 10.78 1.97 6.00
C TYR A 33 10.75 1.56 4.52
N ALA A 34 9.60 1.13 4.02
CA ALA A 34 9.46 0.63 2.66
C ALA A 34 9.68 1.71 1.59
N PHE A 35 9.28 2.95 1.86
CA PHE A 35 9.44 4.08 0.96
C PHE A 35 10.69 4.92 1.25
N GLN A 36 11.52 4.50 2.22
CA GLN A 36 12.76 5.17 2.61
C GLN A 36 12.57 6.65 2.94
N VAL A 37 11.47 6.99 3.62
CA VAL A 37 11.16 8.35 4.06
C VAL A 37 11.43 8.47 5.55
N THR A 38 12.37 9.34 5.91
CA THR A 38 12.71 9.62 7.30
C THR A 38 11.80 10.72 7.88
N GLU A 39 11.63 10.72 9.19
CA GLU A 39 10.92 11.80 9.88
C GLU A 39 11.62 13.16 9.69
N GLN A 40 12.95 13.15 9.67
CA GLN A 40 13.75 14.35 9.44
C GLN A 40 13.48 14.97 8.08
N GLU A 41 13.44 14.16 7.02
CA GLU A 41 13.10 14.65 5.67
C GLU A 41 11.70 15.26 5.61
N LEU A 42 10.73 14.69 6.32
CA LEU A 42 9.38 15.26 6.41
C LEU A 42 9.39 16.59 7.17
N MET A 43 10.10 16.67 8.31
CA MET A 43 10.25 17.91 9.08
C MET A 43 10.94 19.00 8.25
N ASP A 44 11.97 18.66 7.49
CA ASP A 44 12.69 19.59 6.60
C ASP A 44 11.78 20.16 5.49
N THR A 45 10.73 19.44 5.12
CA THR A 45 9.69 19.92 4.19
C THR A 45 8.54 20.66 4.87
N GLY A 46 8.63 20.91 6.18
CA GLY A 46 7.68 21.70 6.94
C GLY A 46 6.60 20.93 7.69
N TRP A 47 6.65 19.59 7.69
CA TRP A 47 5.74 18.77 8.49
C TRP A 47 6.10 18.86 9.98
N LYS A 48 5.09 18.90 10.84
CA LYS A 48 5.28 18.81 12.28
C LYS A 48 5.23 17.35 12.74
N ASP A 49 5.88 17.07 13.86
CA ASP A 49 5.96 15.73 14.44
C ASP A 49 4.57 15.08 14.63
N ASP A 50 3.62 15.80 15.20
CA ASP A 50 2.26 15.30 15.39
C ASP A 50 1.53 15.04 14.05
N GLU A 51 1.76 15.88 13.04
CA GLU A 51 1.19 15.69 11.71
C GLU A 51 1.76 14.44 11.02
N ILE A 52 3.07 14.20 11.18
CA ILE A 52 3.75 13.02 10.68
C ILE A 52 3.17 11.75 11.33
N LYS A 53 3.05 11.75 12.65
CA LYS A 53 2.51 10.62 13.42
C LYS A 53 1.06 10.31 13.05
N GLN A 54 0.24 11.32 12.81
CA GLN A 54 -1.18 11.21 12.50
C GLN A 54 -1.48 11.10 10.99
N SER A 55 -0.50 11.25 10.12
CA SER A 55 -0.69 11.38 8.66
C SER A 55 -1.48 10.23 8.03
N LYS A 56 -1.37 9.03 8.57
CA LYS A 56 -2.05 7.81 8.05
C LYS A 56 -3.29 7.40 8.86
N PHE A 57 -3.63 8.15 9.89
CA PHE A 57 -4.84 7.89 10.66
C PHE A 57 -6.11 7.82 9.79
N PRO A 58 -6.32 8.73 8.80
CA PRO A 58 -7.46 8.63 7.90
C PRO A 58 -7.48 7.37 7.04
N VAL A 59 -6.32 6.79 6.73
CA VAL A 59 -6.21 5.53 5.99
C VAL A 59 -6.81 4.41 6.82
N LEU A 60 -6.32 4.23 8.05
CA LEU A 60 -6.80 3.19 8.96
C LEU A 60 -8.28 3.33 9.30
N LYS A 61 -8.81 4.56 9.28
CA LYS A 61 -10.22 4.84 9.55
C LYS A 61 -11.16 4.57 8.37
N ARG A 62 -10.68 4.72 7.13
CA ARG A 62 -11.53 4.73 5.92
C ARG A 62 -11.28 3.58 4.97
N ALA A 63 -10.06 3.06 4.93
CA ALA A 63 -9.69 1.96 4.06
C ALA A 63 -9.91 0.61 4.75
N ASP A 64 -10.02 -0.45 3.95
CA ASP A 64 -9.85 -1.81 4.44
C ASP A 64 -8.35 -2.09 4.49
N VAL A 65 -7.80 -2.16 5.68
CA VAL A 65 -6.36 -2.34 5.87
C VAL A 65 -6.12 -3.69 6.52
N LEU A 66 -5.33 -4.53 5.86
CA LEU A 66 -4.91 -5.83 6.35
C LEU A 66 -3.43 -5.82 6.72
N GLY A 67 -3.11 -6.41 7.83
CA GLY A 67 -1.75 -6.63 8.29
C GLY A 67 -1.47 -8.09 8.55
N CYS A 68 -0.23 -8.49 8.29
CA CYS A 68 0.31 -9.79 8.67
C CYS A 68 1.26 -9.62 9.83
N PHE A 69 1.13 -10.45 10.84
CA PHE A 69 1.84 -10.36 12.11
C PHE A 69 2.70 -11.60 12.38
N ASP A 70 3.92 -11.38 12.85
CA ASP A 70 4.76 -12.38 13.54
C ASP A 70 4.70 -12.08 15.05
N GLY A 71 3.86 -12.83 15.77
CA GLY A 71 3.48 -12.47 17.12
C GLY A 71 2.74 -11.13 17.15
N GLU A 72 3.29 -10.13 17.85
CA GLU A 72 2.71 -8.78 17.93
C GLU A 72 3.30 -7.81 16.90
N ALA A 73 4.33 -8.20 16.16
CA ALA A 73 5.01 -7.37 15.20
C ALA A 73 4.30 -7.38 13.84
N LEU A 74 3.91 -6.21 13.34
CA LEU A 74 3.40 -6.04 11.98
C LEU A 74 4.55 -6.17 10.98
N VAL A 75 4.48 -7.18 10.10
CA VAL A 75 5.57 -7.51 9.17
C VAL A 75 5.24 -7.24 7.71
N SER A 76 3.95 -7.14 7.38
CA SER A 76 3.47 -6.85 6.03
C SER A 76 2.08 -6.24 6.09
N GLN A 77 1.75 -5.39 5.12
CA GLN A 77 0.46 -4.70 5.08
C GLN A 77 -0.01 -4.40 3.66
N VAL A 78 -1.32 -4.20 3.52
CA VAL A 78 -2.00 -3.71 2.33
C VAL A 78 -3.22 -2.89 2.74
N ALA A 79 -3.49 -1.79 2.05
CA ALA A 79 -4.69 -1.00 2.24
C ALA A 79 -5.50 -0.93 0.94
N VAL A 80 -6.83 -0.99 1.06
CA VAL A 80 -7.77 -0.88 -0.05
C VAL A 80 -8.75 0.25 0.24
N TYR A 81 -8.62 1.36 -0.48
CA TYR A 81 -9.58 2.45 -0.40
C TYR A 81 -10.83 2.16 -1.22
N PRO A 82 -12.03 2.34 -0.65
CA PRO A 82 -13.27 2.29 -1.40
C PRO A 82 -13.42 3.62 -2.18
N LEU A 83 -13.20 3.55 -3.48
CA LEU A 83 -13.36 4.68 -4.40
C LEU A 83 -14.43 4.39 -5.44
N LYS A 84 -14.66 5.36 -6.30
CA LYS A 84 -15.50 5.23 -7.50
C LYS A 84 -14.69 5.62 -8.71
N ALA A 85 -14.83 4.87 -9.80
CA ALA A 85 -14.22 5.20 -11.09
C ALA A 85 -15.31 5.35 -12.16
N ASN A 86 -15.16 6.37 -13.00
CA ASN A 86 -15.94 6.48 -14.22
C ASN A 86 -15.21 5.71 -15.33
N ILE A 87 -15.87 4.70 -15.87
CA ILE A 87 -15.36 3.88 -16.96
C ILE A 87 -16.36 3.97 -18.10
N TYR A 88 -15.98 4.67 -19.17
CA TYR A 88 -16.85 4.91 -20.36
C TYR A 88 -18.23 5.46 -20.01
N GLY A 89 -18.32 6.41 -19.08
CA GLY A 89 -19.57 7.06 -18.68
C GLY A 89 -20.34 6.34 -17.57
N ALA A 90 -20.00 5.11 -17.22
CA ALA A 90 -20.59 4.39 -16.10
C ALA A 90 -19.71 4.48 -14.85
N VAL A 91 -20.33 4.69 -13.69
CA VAL A 91 -19.63 4.82 -12.41
C VAL A 91 -19.66 3.49 -11.65
N TYR A 92 -18.48 2.96 -11.35
CA TYR A 92 -18.33 1.69 -10.64
C TYR A 92 -17.68 1.91 -9.27
N PRO A 93 -18.11 1.18 -8.23
CA PRO A 93 -17.32 1.07 -7.01
C PRO A 93 -16.04 0.29 -7.31
N ILE A 94 -14.91 0.80 -6.84
CA ILE A 94 -13.60 0.16 -7.02
C ILE A 94 -12.85 0.07 -5.70
N GLY A 95 -11.92 -0.88 -5.61
CA GLY A 95 -10.90 -0.89 -4.57
C GLY A 95 -9.59 -0.30 -5.09
N PHE A 96 -9.14 0.78 -4.49
CA PHE A 96 -7.83 1.35 -4.80
C PHE A 96 -6.79 0.79 -3.84
N VAL A 97 -5.93 -0.09 -4.35
CA VAL A 97 -4.90 -0.77 -3.56
C VAL A 97 -3.70 0.14 -3.37
N THR A 98 -3.27 0.28 -2.13
CA THR A 98 -2.13 1.11 -1.73
C THR A 98 -1.42 0.52 -0.51
N SER A 99 -0.32 1.14 -0.08
CA SER A 99 0.43 0.76 1.12
C SER A 99 0.90 -0.70 1.13
N VAL A 100 1.13 -1.25 -0.06
CA VAL A 100 1.61 -2.64 -0.23
C VAL A 100 3.09 -2.67 0.14
N CYS A 101 3.41 -3.23 1.29
CA CYS A 101 4.79 -3.35 1.74
C CYS A 101 4.99 -4.52 2.72
N THR A 102 6.23 -5.00 2.76
CA THR A 102 6.69 -6.10 3.60
C THR A 102 8.11 -5.80 4.03
N TYR A 103 8.45 -6.03 5.29
CA TYR A 103 9.86 -5.94 5.71
C TYR A 103 10.72 -6.96 4.95
N PRO A 104 11.95 -6.58 4.54
CA PRO A 104 12.81 -7.42 3.69
C PRO A 104 13.07 -8.81 4.24
N GLU A 105 13.25 -8.95 5.56
CA GLU A 105 13.48 -10.22 6.24
C GLU A 105 12.31 -11.19 6.16
N TYR A 106 11.11 -10.69 5.80
CA TYR A 106 9.88 -11.47 5.59
C TYR A 106 9.53 -11.64 4.11
N SER A 107 10.32 -11.04 3.23
CA SER A 107 10.11 -11.14 1.77
C SER A 107 10.35 -12.57 1.26
N GLY A 108 9.72 -12.90 0.13
CA GLY A 108 9.86 -14.22 -0.50
C GLY A 108 9.11 -15.36 0.19
N ARG A 109 8.47 -15.13 1.33
CA ARG A 109 7.71 -16.14 2.09
C ARG A 109 6.24 -16.27 1.68
N GLY A 110 5.80 -15.59 0.64
CA GLY A 110 4.40 -15.63 0.19
C GLY A 110 3.40 -14.83 1.02
N ILE A 111 3.85 -14.07 2.03
CA ILE A 111 2.99 -13.28 2.92
C ILE A 111 2.17 -12.27 2.12
N MET A 112 2.84 -11.49 1.23
CA MET A 112 2.15 -10.51 0.39
C MET A 112 1.11 -11.16 -0.53
N LYS A 113 1.39 -12.35 -1.04
CA LYS A 113 0.42 -13.11 -1.84
C LYS A 113 -0.85 -13.40 -1.04
N ARG A 114 -0.72 -13.87 0.21
CA ARG A 114 -1.86 -14.15 1.10
C ARG A 114 -2.65 -12.88 1.39
N LEU A 115 -1.98 -11.78 1.75
CA LEU A 115 -2.62 -10.48 2.00
C LEU A 115 -3.38 -9.99 0.78
N MET A 116 -2.78 -10.08 -0.41
CA MET A 116 -3.39 -9.63 -1.65
C MET A 116 -4.64 -10.44 -2.00
N PHE A 117 -4.59 -11.77 -1.89
CA PHE A 117 -5.78 -12.61 -2.11
C PHE A 117 -6.89 -12.31 -1.12
N GLN A 118 -6.58 -12.08 0.15
CA GLN A 118 -7.58 -11.71 1.15
C GLN A 118 -8.18 -10.33 0.86
N ALA A 119 -7.36 -9.34 0.48
CA ALA A 119 -7.84 -8.02 0.07
C ALA A 119 -8.79 -8.11 -1.14
N LEU A 120 -8.44 -8.90 -2.15
CA LEU A 120 -9.30 -9.13 -3.32
C LEU A 120 -10.61 -9.85 -2.95
N SER A 121 -10.57 -10.79 -2.00
CA SER A 121 -11.78 -11.45 -1.48
C SER A 121 -12.71 -10.43 -0.81
N HIS A 122 -12.19 -9.57 0.06
CA HIS A 122 -12.97 -8.50 0.69
C HIS A 122 -13.55 -7.52 -0.34
N MET A 123 -12.79 -7.18 -1.39
CA MET A 123 -13.30 -6.35 -2.48
C MET A 123 -14.51 -7.02 -3.19
N ARG A 124 -14.41 -8.33 -3.45
CA ARG A 124 -15.50 -9.11 -4.05
C ARG A 124 -16.74 -9.10 -3.17
N GLU A 125 -16.60 -9.30 -1.87
CA GLU A 125 -17.69 -9.25 -0.88
C GLU A 125 -18.36 -7.88 -0.86
N ARG A 126 -17.57 -6.80 -1.01
CA ARG A 126 -18.04 -5.41 -1.09
C ARG A 126 -18.56 -5.00 -2.47
N ARG A 127 -18.65 -5.94 -3.42
CA ARG A 127 -19.10 -5.69 -4.80
C ARG A 127 -18.27 -4.62 -5.51
N GLN A 128 -16.97 -4.63 -5.31
CA GLN A 128 -15.99 -3.80 -6.02
C GLN A 128 -15.42 -4.61 -7.18
N PRO A 129 -15.97 -4.50 -8.42
CA PRO A 129 -15.57 -5.37 -9.54
C PRO A 129 -14.18 -5.07 -10.08
N PHE A 130 -13.63 -3.91 -9.76
CA PHE A 130 -12.32 -3.47 -10.25
C PHE A 130 -11.38 -3.13 -9.09
N ALA A 131 -10.15 -3.61 -9.19
CA ALA A 131 -9.02 -3.21 -8.35
C ALA A 131 -8.10 -2.31 -9.17
N MET A 132 -7.74 -1.16 -8.63
CA MET A 132 -6.79 -0.22 -9.25
C MET A 132 -5.63 0.05 -8.31
N LEU A 133 -4.45 0.31 -8.86
CA LEU A 133 -3.27 0.71 -8.11
C LEU A 133 -2.28 1.47 -8.98
N PHE A 134 -1.36 2.19 -8.33
CA PHE A 134 -0.14 2.69 -8.97
C PHE A 134 0.99 1.69 -8.73
N PRO A 135 1.53 1.04 -9.78
CA PRO A 135 2.48 -0.04 -9.59
C PRO A 135 3.88 0.49 -9.21
N TYR A 136 4.44 -0.04 -8.12
CA TYR A 136 5.87 0.03 -7.86
C TYR A 136 6.65 -0.90 -8.80
N SER A 137 6.11 -2.09 -9.05
CA SER A 137 6.71 -3.11 -9.93
C SER A 137 5.62 -3.75 -10.78
N ILE A 138 5.61 -3.44 -12.06
CA ILE A 138 4.64 -4.02 -13.03
C ILE A 138 4.72 -5.55 -13.05
N PRO A 139 5.91 -6.20 -13.12
CA PRO A 139 6.00 -7.66 -13.11
C PRO A 139 5.41 -8.30 -11.85
N LEU A 140 5.53 -7.64 -10.69
CA LEU A 140 4.95 -8.13 -9.45
C LEU A 140 3.43 -8.19 -9.53
N TYR A 141 2.80 -7.10 -9.94
CA TYR A 141 1.34 -7.02 -9.97
C TYR A 141 0.72 -7.85 -11.11
N ARG A 142 1.41 -8.03 -12.23
CA ARG A 142 0.97 -8.96 -13.28
C ARG A 142 0.81 -10.40 -12.79
N ARG A 143 1.63 -10.84 -11.83
CA ARG A 143 1.49 -12.17 -11.21
C ARG A 143 0.17 -12.34 -10.45
N PHE A 144 -0.47 -11.25 -10.07
CA PHE A 144 -1.78 -11.22 -9.40
C PHE A 144 -2.93 -10.89 -10.35
N GLY A 145 -2.69 -10.75 -11.65
CA GLY A 145 -3.71 -10.48 -12.66
C GLY A 145 -3.97 -9.01 -12.96
N TRP A 146 -3.15 -8.08 -12.44
CA TRP A 146 -3.24 -6.67 -12.85
C TRP A 146 -2.63 -6.45 -14.22
N GLU A 147 -3.19 -5.48 -14.96
CA GLU A 147 -2.65 -5.03 -16.24
C GLU A 147 -2.68 -3.50 -16.32
N ILE A 148 -1.84 -2.94 -17.18
CA ILE A 148 -1.75 -1.50 -17.39
C ILE A 148 -2.97 -1.04 -18.18
N ILE A 149 -3.71 -0.08 -17.63
CA ILE A 149 -4.88 0.51 -18.29
C ILE A 149 -4.66 1.97 -18.69
N SER A 150 -3.68 2.65 -18.10
CA SER A 150 -3.41 4.07 -18.33
C SER A 150 -1.97 4.42 -17.97
N ASN A 151 -1.43 5.42 -18.64
CA ASN A 151 -0.13 6.02 -18.32
C ASN A 151 -0.34 7.38 -17.66
N LYS A 152 0.50 7.71 -16.67
CA LYS A 152 0.59 9.07 -16.14
C LYS A 152 1.63 9.84 -16.93
N ILE A 153 1.24 10.97 -17.50
CA ILE A 153 2.15 11.89 -18.17
C ILE A 153 2.32 13.11 -17.27
N SER A 154 3.57 13.51 -17.03
CA SER A 154 3.91 14.71 -16.28
C SER A 154 4.58 15.71 -17.24
N TYR A 155 4.13 16.95 -17.19
CA TYR A 155 4.73 18.06 -17.96
C TYR A 155 5.34 19.04 -16.97
N THR A 156 6.59 19.40 -17.19
CA THR A 156 7.26 20.48 -16.46
C THR A 156 7.41 21.67 -17.38
N VAL A 157 6.78 22.79 -17.01
CA VAL A 157 6.86 24.05 -17.76
C VAL A 157 7.53 25.12 -16.88
N LYS A 158 8.37 25.97 -17.48
CA LYS A 158 8.94 27.13 -16.78
C LYS A 158 7.87 28.23 -16.71
N ASP A 159 7.88 29.03 -15.64
CA ASP A 159 6.89 30.13 -15.45
C ASP A 159 6.76 31.03 -16.66
N ARG A 160 7.89 31.35 -17.33
CA ARG A 160 7.91 32.16 -18.56
C ARG A 160 7.23 31.52 -19.77
N GLN A 161 6.88 30.23 -19.71
CA GLN A 161 6.18 29.49 -20.78
C GLN A 161 4.68 29.42 -20.53
N ILE A 162 4.23 29.92 -19.39
CA ILE A 162 2.80 29.99 -19.06
C ILE A 162 2.25 31.24 -19.74
N PRO A 163 1.22 31.13 -20.63
CA PRO A 163 0.61 32.29 -21.23
C PRO A 163 0.05 33.24 -20.16
N ALA A 164 0.29 34.55 -20.35
CA ALA A 164 -0.38 35.52 -19.49
C ALA A 164 -1.90 35.40 -19.69
N ARG A 165 -2.64 35.45 -18.56
CA ARG A 165 -4.10 35.50 -18.66
C ARG A 165 -4.50 36.75 -19.46
N ALA A 166 -5.26 36.53 -20.50
CA ALA A 166 -5.95 37.60 -21.23
C ALA A 166 -7.05 38.24 -20.35
#